data_4eeb0192d1b18f5e47e210049f4af4bc
#
_entry.id   4eeb0192d1b18f5e47e210049f4af4bc
#
_cell.length_a   1.000
_cell.length_b   1.000
_cell.length_c   1.000
_cell.angle_alpha   90.00
_cell.angle_beta   90.00
_cell.angle_gamma   90.00
#
_symmetry.space_group_name_H-M   'P 1'
#
loop_
_entity.id
_entity.type
_entity.pdbx_description
1 polymer ?
#
loop_
_entity_poly.entity_id
_entity_poly.type
_entity_poly.pdbx_seq_one_letter_code
_entity_poly.pdbx_strand_id
1 'polypeptide(L)'
;MEVQPFCVITAKDILLLDAGLGFEINGTLQLHQNLMDAGINPSEVTKVVMSHLHKDHSGGIGIEREGLGRRLSFPNATYYVQQQELAYAFGKGSASYLENELLSLQNAEQVVLLNGKGVIDEYIHHEITGAHSMYHQVIWIKEEGETIFFGGDDASQLQQMKHKFAAKYDYDGKKAMNLRQEWWEQGQQEHWTFLFYHDVKNPFISL
;
A
#
# COMPACT_ATOMS: atom_id res chain seq x y z
N MET A 1 -5.28 14.79 7.23
CA MET A 1 -5.29 13.33 7.05
C MET A 1 -3.84 12.88 7.16
N GLU A 2 -3.59 11.91 7.97
CA GLU A 2 -2.25 11.36 8.23
C GLU A 2 -2.01 10.26 7.18
N VAL A 3 -0.78 10.12 6.72
CA VAL A 3 -0.40 9.18 5.66
C VAL A 3 0.87 8.44 6.11
N GLN A 4 0.80 7.12 6.20
CA GLN A 4 1.87 6.29 6.77
C GLN A 4 2.15 5.07 5.90
N PRO A 5 3.00 5.19 4.87
CA PRO A 5 3.57 4.00 4.23
C PRO A 5 4.36 3.18 5.25
N PHE A 6 4.30 1.86 5.12
CA PHE A 6 5.00 0.96 6.04
C PHE A 6 6.19 0.30 5.35
N CYS A 7 7.33 0.32 6.03
CA CYS A 7 8.48 -0.49 5.66
C CYS A 7 8.49 -1.75 6.54
N VAL A 8 8.44 -2.92 5.91
CA VAL A 8 8.51 -4.22 6.60
C VAL A 8 9.79 -4.92 6.16
N ILE A 9 10.62 -5.27 7.13
CA ILE A 9 11.86 -6.01 6.90
C ILE A 9 11.61 -7.48 7.22
N THR A 10 11.81 -8.34 6.24
CA THR A 10 11.68 -9.79 6.34
C THR A 10 13.06 -10.45 6.22
N ALA A 11 13.13 -11.76 6.34
CA ALA A 11 14.40 -12.47 6.14
C ALA A 11 14.96 -12.34 4.70
N LYS A 12 14.10 -12.02 3.72
CA LYS A 12 14.46 -11.98 2.28
C LYS A 12 14.41 -10.59 1.68
N ASP A 13 13.58 -9.69 2.22
CA ASP A 13 13.18 -8.46 1.54
C ASP A 13 13.07 -7.25 2.46
N ILE A 14 13.28 -6.08 1.90
CA ILE A 14 12.82 -4.81 2.46
C ILE A 14 11.60 -4.37 1.63
N LEU A 15 10.43 -4.53 2.23
CA LEU A 15 9.14 -4.29 1.59
C LEU A 15 8.64 -2.89 1.93
N LEU A 16 8.12 -2.18 0.95
CA LEU A 16 7.34 -0.97 1.16
C LEU A 16 5.88 -1.25 0.83
N LEU A 17 4.98 -0.95 1.76
CA LEU A 17 3.53 -1.02 1.58
C LEU A 17 3.01 0.39 1.34
N ASP A 18 2.56 0.66 0.12
CA ASP A 18 2.23 1.97 -0.43
C ASP A 18 3.40 2.99 -0.42
N ALA A 19 3.24 4.11 -1.12
CA ALA A 19 4.33 5.06 -1.37
C ALA A 19 4.03 6.50 -0.88
N GLY A 20 2.90 6.71 -0.23
CA GLY A 20 2.55 8.01 0.37
C GLY A 20 2.16 9.10 -0.63
N LEU A 21 2.15 10.34 -0.15
CA LEU A 21 1.71 11.53 -0.88
C LEU A 21 2.70 12.05 -1.94
N GLY A 22 3.94 11.52 -1.98
CA GLY A 22 4.96 12.08 -2.88
C GLY A 22 5.47 13.46 -2.48
N PHE A 23 5.36 13.82 -1.21
CA PHE A 23 5.82 15.11 -0.72
C PHE A 23 7.35 15.19 -0.76
N GLU A 24 7.88 16.28 -1.34
CA GLU A 24 9.32 16.54 -1.42
C GLU A 24 9.72 17.74 -0.58
N ILE A 25 10.88 17.63 0.10
CA ILE A 25 11.53 18.72 0.81
C ILE A 25 12.93 18.89 0.21
N ASN A 26 13.23 20.08 -0.30
CA ASN A 26 14.52 20.39 -0.92
C ASN A 26 14.94 19.39 -2.04
N GLY A 27 13.96 18.92 -2.82
CA GLY A 27 14.19 17.97 -3.92
C GLY A 27 14.42 16.52 -3.47
N THR A 28 14.19 16.22 -2.19
CA THR A 28 14.23 14.85 -1.65
C THR A 28 12.83 14.42 -1.26
N LEU A 29 12.39 13.27 -1.75
CA LEU A 29 11.13 12.65 -1.35
C LEU A 29 11.16 12.38 0.16
N GLN A 30 10.16 12.87 0.89
CA GLN A 30 10.12 12.71 2.35
C GLN A 30 10.17 11.24 2.77
N LEU A 31 9.54 10.36 2.00
CA LEU A 31 9.60 8.92 2.24
C LEU A 31 11.04 8.39 2.18
N HIS A 32 11.86 8.89 1.24
CA HIS A 32 13.28 8.55 1.16
C HIS A 32 14.03 9.05 2.40
N GLN A 33 13.77 10.29 2.83
CA GLN A 33 14.39 10.84 4.04
C GLN A 33 14.03 10.02 5.27
N ASN A 34 12.75 9.67 5.43
CA ASN A 34 12.29 8.85 6.55
C ASN A 34 12.96 7.46 6.59
N LEU A 35 13.14 6.82 5.43
CA LEU A 35 13.88 5.56 5.34
C LEU A 35 15.35 5.74 5.72
N MET A 36 16.02 6.77 5.21
CA MET A 36 17.41 7.08 5.56
C MET A 36 17.59 7.39 7.04
N ASP A 37 16.67 8.12 7.64
CA ASP A 37 16.68 8.41 9.09
C ASP A 37 16.49 7.13 9.93
N ALA A 38 15.81 6.11 9.37
CA ALA A 38 15.71 4.79 9.96
C ALA A 38 16.90 3.86 9.62
N GLY A 39 17.92 4.35 8.90
CA GLY A 39 19.10 3.59 8.53
C GLY A 39 18.94 2.71 7.28
N ILE A 40 17.87 2.93 6.49
CA ILE A 40 17.59 2.17 5.26
C ILE A 40 17.82 3.08 4.06
N ASN A 41 18.72 2.68 3.16
CA ASN A 41 18.89 3.38 1.89
C ASN A 41 17.69 3.05 0.97
N PRO A 42 17.03 4.03 0.32
CA PRO A 42 15.94 3.75 -0.63
C PRO A 42 16.29 2.75 -1.74
N SER A 43 17.56 2.62 -2.09
CA SER A 43 18.04 1.63 -3.06
C SER A 43 18.07 0.18 -2.52
N GLU A 44 17.90 0.00 -1.22
CA GLU A 44 17.83 -1.32 -0.58
C GLU A 44 16.40 -1.87 -0.55
N VAL A 45 15.38 -1.03 -0.81
CA VAL A 45 14.01 -1.49 -0.96
C VAL A 45 13.92 -2.45 -2.15
N THR A 46 13.46 -3.67 -1.89
CA THR A 46 13.40 -4.74 -2.89
C THR A 46 12.03 -4.85 -3.54
N LYS A 47 10.98 -4.52 -2.80
CA LYS A 47 9.59 -4.60 -3.29
C LYS A 47 8.76 -3.41 -2.81
N VAL A 48 7.91 -2.92 -3.70
CA VAL A 48 6.84 -1.96 -3.38
C VAL A 48 5.52 -2.62 -3.73
N VAL A 49 4.65 -2.83 -2.75
CA VAL A 49 3.34 -3.47 -2.95
C VAL A 49 2.24 -2.45 -2.69
N MET A 50 1.47 -2.15 -3.72
CA MET A 50 0.41 -1.13 -3.65
C MET A 50 -0.90 -1.74 -3.21
N SER A 51 -1.56 -1.15 -2.21
CA SER A 51 -2.95 -1.51 -1.87
C SER A 51 -3.92 -1.02 -2.94
N HIS A 52 -3.75 0.19 -3.39
CA HIS A 52 -4.48 0.85 -4.49
C HIS A 52 -3.72 2.10 -4.97
N LEU A 53 -4.28 2.85 -5.93
CA LEU A 53 -3.56 3.95 -6.57
C LEU A 53 -4.17 5.34 -6.33
N HIS A 54 -4.88 5.55 -5.22
CA HIS A 54 -5.23 6.91 -4.80
C HIS A 54 -3.96 7.71 -4.49
N LYS A 55 -4.01 9.02 -4.74
CA LYS A 55 -2.86 9.94 -4.70
C LYS A 55 -2.08 9.94 -3.38
N ASP A 56 -2.74 9.70 -2.26
CA ASP A 56 -2.11 9.65 -0.94
C ASP A 56 -1.43 8.30 -0.63
N HIS A 57 -1.64 7.29 -1.48
CA HIS A 57 -0.94 6.01 -1.46
C HIS A 57 0.13 5.91 -2.55
N SER A 58 -0.09 6.57 -3.69
CA SER A 58 0.73 6.40 -4.89
C SER A 58 1.61 7.59 -5.27
N GLY A 59 1.46 8.75 -4.61
CA GLY A 59 2.19 9.96 -4.96
C GLY A 59 3.72 9.82 -4.96
N GLY A 60 4.25 9.01 -4.06
CA GLY A 60 5.68 8.73 -3.94
C GLY A 60 6.21 7.60 -4.83
N ILE A 61 5.39 7.00 -5.70
CA ILE A 61 5.82 5.93 -6.62
C ILE A 61 6.91 6.40 -7.57
N GLY A 62 6.82 7.63 -8.05
CA GLY A 62 7.75 8.18 -9.01
C GLY A 62 8.22 9.57 -8.63
N ILE A 63 9.44 9.90 -9.03
CA ILE A 63 10.06 11.21 -8.86
C ILE A 63 10.44 11.77 -10.22
N GLU A 64 10.32 13.09 -10.37
CA GLU A 64 10.77 13.77 -11.57
C GLU A 64 12.30 13.82 -11.59
N ARG A 65 12.90 13.48 -12.72
CA ARG A 65 14.35 13.56 -12.95
C ARG A 65 14.64 14.47 -14.11
N GLU A 66 15.43 15.51 -13.87
CA GLU A 66 15.81 16.49 -14.90
C GLU A 66 16.37 15.79 -16.16
N GLY A 67 15.79 16.08 -17.30
CA GLY A 67 16.17 15.49 -18.59
C GLY A 67 15.77 14.04 -18.83
N LEU A 68 15.20 13.35 -17.83
CA LEU A 68 14.81 11.94 -17.91
C LEU A 68 13.31 11.70 -17.71
N GLY A 69 12.55 12.75 -17.32
CA GLY A 69 11.15 12.64 -16.94
C GLY A 69 10.94 11.84 -15.64
N ARG A 70 9.70 11.42 -15.40
CA ARG A 70 9.33 10.72 -14.18
C ARG A 70 9.86 9.28 -14.17
N ARG A 71 10.57 8.92 -13.10
CA ARG A 71 11.16 7.59 -12.87
C ARG A 71 10.65 7.01 -11.57
N LEU A 72 10.65 5.68 -11.47
CA LEU A 72 10.34 4.99 -10.20
C LEU A 72 11.26 5.46 -9.09
N SER A 73 10.69 5.73 -7.92
CA SER A 73 11.41 6.31 -6.77
C SER A 73 12.32 5.32 -6.07
N PHE A 74 12.02 4.01 -6.16
CA PHE A 74 12.85 2.92 -5.63
C PHE A 74 13.46 2.14 -6.80
N PRO A 75 14.70 2.46 -7.21
CA PRO A 75 15.25 2.03 -8.50
C PRO A 75 15.53 0.53 -8.59
N ASN A 76 15.71 -0.15 -7.46
CA ASN A 76 16.01 -1.59 -7.40
C ASN A 76 14.79 -2.43 -6.99
N ALA A 77 13.66 -1.79 -6.70
CA ALA A 77 12.46 -2.49 -6.26
C ALA A 77 11.64 -3.03 -7.43
N THR A 78 11.01 -4.18 -7.21
CA THR A 78 9.89 -4.65 -8.03
C THR A 78 8.59 -4.06 -7.49
N TYR A 79 7.79 -3.47 -8.37
CA TYR A 79 6.50 -2.86 -8.02
C TYR A 79 5.36 -3.79 -8.34
N TYR A 80 4.54 -4.10 -7.36
CA TYR A 80 3.38 -5.00 -7.49
C TYR A 80 2.09 -4.20 -7.44
N VAL A 81 1.34 -4.20 -8.53
CA VAL A 81 0.11 -3.40 -8.70
C VAL A 81 -0.97 -4.27 -9.34
N GLN A 82 -2.21 -4.18 -8.89
CA GLN A 82 -3.32 -4.85 -9.58
C GLN A 82 -3.52 -4.24 -10.98
N GLN A 83 -3.54 -5.10 -12.00
CA GLN A 83 -3.71 -4.69 -13.39
C GLN A 83 -4.99 -3.88 -13.60
N GLN A 84 -6.07 -4.31 -12.97
CA GLN A 84 -7.37 -3.66 -13.07
C GLN A 84 -7.38 -2.29 -12.39
N GLU A 85 -6.67 -2.13 -11.26
CA GLU A 85 -6.52 -0.84 -10.56
C GLU A 85 -5.76 0.16 -11.44
N LEU A 86 -4.64 -0.27 -12.05
CA LEU A 86 -3.85 0.56 -12.95
C LEU A 86 -4.67 0.97 -14.19
N ALA A 87 -5.38 0.02 -14.80
CA ALA A 87 -6.23 0.31 -15.96
C ALA A 87 -7.39 1.26 -15.60
N TYR A 88 -7.97 1.12 -14.41
CA TYR A 88 -9.03 1.99 -13.92
C TYR A 88 -8.52 3.41 -13.67
N ALA A 89 -7.35 3.56 -13.05
CA ALA A 89 -6.73 4.85 -12.76
C ALA A 89 -6.53 5.70 -14.03
N PHE A 90 -6.09 5.07 -15.14
CA PHE A 90 -5.90 5.75 -16.44
C PHE A 90 -7.17 5.87 -17.30
N GLY A 91 -8.19 5.08 -17.05
CA GLY A 91 -9.38 5.05 -17.92
C GLY A 91 -10.60 5.77 -17.34
N LYS A 92 -10.87 5.56 -16.09
CA LYS A 92 -12.10 6.04 -15.42
C LYS A 92 -11.82 6.61 -14.02
N GLY A 93 -10.55 6.83 -13.70
CA GLY A 93 -10.15 7.34 -12.41
C GLY A 93 -10.91 8.61 -12.02
N SER A 94 -11.14 8.77 -10.74
CA SER A 94 -11.70 9.99 -10.15
C SER A 94 -10.59 11.01 -9.87
N ALA A 95 -10.94 12.16 -9.29
CA ALA A 95 -9.98 13.14 -8.78
C ALA A 95 -9.05 12.58 -7.67
N SER A 96 -9.29 11.36 -7.20
CA SER A 96 -8.41 10.67 -6.26
C SER A 96 -7.18 10.05 -6.94
N TYR A 97 -7.22 9.86 -8.26
CA TYR A 97 -6.10 9.33 -9.06
C TYR A 97 -5.39 10.47 -9.79
N LEU A 98 -4.07 10.51 -9.74
CA LEU A 98 -3.25 11.49 -10.45
C LEU A 98 -2.44 10.77 -11.53
N GLU A 99 -3.01 10.68 -12.75
CA GLU A 99 -2.42 9.93 -13.88
C GLU A 99 -0.95 10.28 -14.11
N ASN A 100 -0.58 11.56 -14.02
CA ASN A 100 0.80 12.01 -14.22
C ASN A 100 1.78 11.38 -13.18
N GLU A 101 1.32 11.11 -11.97
CA GLU A 101 2.15 10.46 -10.93
C GLU A 101 2.33 8.97 -11.21
N LEU A 102 1.38 8.36 -11.92
CA LEU A 102 1.37 6.94 -12.24
C LEU A 102 2.10 6.59 -13.56
N LEU A 103 2.53 7.58 -14.35
CA LEU A 103 3.18 7.35 -15.65
C LEU A 103 4.41 6.46 -15.56
N SER A 104 5.15 6.53 -14.45
CA SER A 104 6.33 5.68 -14.20
C SER A 104 5.99 4.19 -14.11
N LEU A 105 4.73 3.83 -13.82
CA LEU A 105 4.28 2.43 -13.73
C LEU A 105 3.96 1.81 -15.10
N GLN A 106 3.63 2.61 -16.12
CA GLN A 106 3.05 2.09 -17.36
C GLN A 106 4.00 1.20 -18.18
N ASN A 107 5.30 1.55 -18.20
CA ASN A 107 6.26 0.91 -19.10
C ASN A 107 7.56 0.50 -18.40
N ALA A 108 7.58 0.51 -17.07
CA ALA A 108 8.77 0.09 -16.34
C ALA A 108 8.86 -1.44 -16.25
N GLU A 109 10.01 -2.00 -16.60
CA GLU A 109 10.27 -3.45 -16.52
C GLU A 109 10.15 -4.00 -15.08
N GLN A 110 10.30 -3.13 -14.08
CA GLN A 110 10.19 -3.45 -12.66
C GLN A 110 8.74 -3.61 -12.18
N VAL A 111 7.74 -3.37 -13.04
CA VAL A 111 6.33 -3.45 -12.65
C VAL A 111 5.75 -4.81 -12.97
N VAL A 112 5.27 -5.50 -11.96
CA VAL A 112 4.54 -6.76 -12.04
C VAL A 112 3.06 -6.48 -11.86
N LEU A 113 2.28 -6.77 -12.89
CA LEU A 113 0.83 -6.61 -12.86
C LEU A 113 0.21 -7.86 -12.24
N LEU A 114 -0.39 -7.68 -11.06
CA LEU A 114 -1.13 -8.72 -10.36
C LEU A 114 -2.53 -8.88 -10.96
N ASN A 115 -3.10 -10.07 -10.84
CA ASN A 115 -4.46 -10.36 -11.31
C ASN A 115 -5.27 -11.07 -10.22
N GLY A 116 -6.06 -10.29 -9.47
CA GLY A 116 -6.92 -10.81 -8.43
C GLY A 116 -6.18 -11.28 -7.18
N LYS A 117 -6.54 -12.46 -6.67
CA LYS A 117 -5.92 -13.08 -5.50
C LYS A 117 -4.69 -13.89 -5.89
N GLY A 118 -3.65 -13.82 -5.07
CA GLY A 118 -2.41 -14.57 -5.31
C GLY A 118 -1.42 -14.51 -4.17
N VAL A 119 -0.22 -15.01 -4.44
CA VAL A 119 0.92 -15.02 -3.52
C VAL A 119 2.18 -14.63 -4.29
N ILE A 120 2.95 -13.70 -3.73
CA ILE A 120 4.26 -13.26 -4.23
C ILE A 120 5.32 -13.94 -3.35
N ASP A 121 6.29 -14.60 -3.98
CA ASP A 121 7.45 -15.23 -3.32
C ASP A 121 7.10 -16.13 -2.10
N GLU A 122 5.95 -16.81 -2.19
CA GLU A 122 5.44 -17.79 -1.24
C GLU A 122 4.93 -17.22 0.10
N TYR A 123 5.18 -15.94 0.42
CA TYR A 123 4.87 -15.38 1.74
C TYR A 123 4.06 -14.06 1.73
N ILE A 124 4.00 -13.34 0.62
CA ILE A 124 3.18 -12.13 0.50
C ILE A 124 1.87 -12.47 -0.20
N HIS A 125 0.81 -12.65 0.57
CA HIS A 125 -0.51 -12.93 0.05
C HIS A 125 -1.24 -11.63 -0.26
N HIS A 126 -2.01 -11.60 -1.35
CA HIS A 126 -2.81 -10.44 -1.73
C HIS A 126 -4.18 -10.86 -2.26
N GLU A 127 -5.18 -10.00 -2.07
CA GLU A 127 -6.54 -10.26 -2.54
C GLU A 127 -7.26 -8.94 -2.83
N ILE A 128 -7.93 -8.85 -3.99
CA ILE A 128 -8.81 -7.72 -4.30
C ILE A 128 -10.06 -7.81 -3.45
N THR A 129 -10.34 -6.75 -2.73
CA THR A 129 -11.56 -6.59 -1.93
C THR A 129 -12.64 -5.88 -2.71
N GLY A 130 -12.28 -4.82 -3.43
CA GLY A 130 -13.24 -3.93 -4.09
C GLY A 130 -14.20 -3.29 -3.10
N ALA A 131 -13.71 -2.86 -1.94
CA ALA A 131 -14.53 -2.24 -0.91
C ALA A 131 -14.28 -0.74 -0.79
N HIS A 132 -13.08 -0.27 -0.48
CA HIS A 132 -12.75 1.17 -0.48
C HIS A 132 -12.70 1.75 -1.91
N SER A 133 -11.97 1.13 -2.81
CA SER A 133 -12.01 1.38 -4.24
C SER A 133 -12.31 0.09 -5.01
N MET A 134 -12.69 0.20 -6.28
CA MET A 134 -13.18 -0.94 -7.08
C MET A 134 -12.19 -2.10 -7.16
N TYR A 135 -10.91 -1.82 -7.17
CA TYR A 135 -9.85 -2.82 -7.30
C TYR A 135 -8.82 -2.72 -6.16
N HIS A 136 -9.20 -2.11 -5.04
CA HIS A 136 -8.41 -2.12 -3.81
C HIS A 136 -8.07 -3.54 -3.39
N GLN A 137 -6.82 -3.77 -2.97
CA GLN A 137 -6.39 -5.05 -2.42
C GLN A 137 -5.85 -4.92 -1.00
N VAL A 138 -5.94 -5.99 -0.25
CA VAL A 138 -5.31 -6.15 1.05
C VAL A 138 -4.14 -7.13 0.96
N ILE A 139 -3.20 -7.03 1.91
CA ILE A 139 -1.94 -7.75 1.88
C ILE A 139 -1.70 -8.41 3.23
N TRP A 140 -1.29 -9.71 3.20
CA TRP A 140 -0.78 -10.43 4.36
C TRP A 140 0.67 -10.82 4.09
N ILE A 141 1.56 -10.51 5.02
CA ILE A 141 2.94 -10.99 5.00
C ILE A 141 3.02 -12.09 6.05
N LYS A 142 3.33 -13.33 5.61
CA LYS A 142 3.34 -14.52 6.46
C LYS A 142 4.73 -15.14 6.47
N GLU A 143 5.43 -14.99 7.57
CA GLU A 143 6.79 -15.52 7.73
C GLU A 143 7.00 -16.05 9.15
N GLU A 144 7.65 -17.20 9.28
CA GLU A 144 8.04 -17.81 10.57
C GLU A 144 6.90 -17.97 11.58
N GLY A 145 5.66 -18.15 11.11
CA GLY A 145 4.48 -18.30 11.97
C GLY A 145 3.83 -16.98 12.37
N GLU A 146 4.41 -15.86 11.99
CA GLU A 146 3.83 -14.51 12.18
C GLU A 146 3.01 -14.09 10.95
N THR A 147 2.01 -13.25 11.17
CA THR A 147 1.20 -12.64 10.11
C THR A 147 1.11 -11.14 10.35
N ILE A 148 1.60 -10.36 9.38
CA ILE A 148 1.39 -8.92 9.32
C ILE A 148 0.27 -8.66 8.31
N PHE A 149 -0.79 -7.97 8.73
CA PHE A 149 -1.91 -7.60 7.88
C PHE A 149 -1.88 -6.10 7.57
N PHE A 150 -1.91 -5.77 6.29
CA PHE A 150 -2.06 -4.42 5.79
C PHE A 150 -3.34 -4.31 4.97
N GLY A 151 -4.32 -3.62 5.53
CA GLY A 151 -5.63 -3.44 4.92
C GLY A 151 -5.75 -2.20 4.04
N GLY A 152 -4.69 -1.40 3.90
CA GLY A 152 -4.78 -0.11 3.21
C GLY A 152 -5.97 0.71 3.71
N ASP A 153 -6.78 1.25 2.81
CA ASP A 153 -7.95 2.06 3.17
C ASP A 153 -9.21 1.26 3.51
N ASP A 154 -9.21 -0.03 3.22
CA ASP A 154 -10.28 -0.91 3.72
C ASP A 154 -10.25 -1.03 5.26
N ALA A 155 -9.06 -0.90 5.88
CA ALA A 155 -8.85 -1.03 7.32
C ALA A 155 -7.80 -0.02 7.80
N SER A 156 -8.03 1.27 7.55
CA SER A 156 -7.02 2.31 7.73
C SER A 156 -6.83 2.82 9.16
N GLN A 157 -7.72 2.44 10.10
CA GLN A 157 -7.67 2.89 11.50
C GLN A 157 -8.11 1.80 12.47
N LEU A 158 -7.47 1.72 13.65
CA LEU A 158 -7.82 0.77 14.71
C LEU A 158 -9.30 0.86 15.12
N GLN A 159 -9.85 2.06 15.20
CA GLN A 159 -11.25 2.25 15.61
C GLN A 159 -12.24 1.68 14.60
N GLN A 160 -11.89 1.65 13.31
CA GLN A 160 -12.73 1.03 12.29
C GLN A 160 -12.79 -0.50 12.42
N MET A 161 -11.76 -1.13 13.01
CA MET A 161 -11.75 -2.56 13.31
C MET A 161 -12.66 -2.92 14.49
N LYS A 162 -12.71 -2.03 15.48
CA LYS A 162 -13.44 -2.25 16.75
C LYS A 162 -14.92 -1.88 16.68
N HIS A 163 -15.33 -1.06 15.70
CA HIS A 163 -16.68 -0.54 15.60
C HIS A 163 -17.27 -0.77 14.22
N LYS A 164 -18.59 -1.02 14.18
CA LYS A 164 -19.34 -1.10 12.93
C LYS A 164 -19.43 0.30 12.32
N PHE A 165 -18.68 0.50 11.26
CA PHE A 165 -18.58 1.78 10.56
C PHE A 165 -18.53 1.56 9.05
N ALA A 166 -19.42 2.24 8.31
CA ALA A 166 -19.40 2.28 6.84
C ALA A 166 -19.18 3.72 6.40
N ALA A 167 -18.08 3.97 5.71
CA ALA A 167 -17.76 5.30 5.20
C ALA A 167 -18.53 5.60 3.91
N LYS A 168 -18.95 6.84 3.73
CA LYS A 168 -19.66 7.29 2.52
C LYS A 168 -18.76 7.43 1.30
N TYR A 169 -17.46 7.52 1.53
CA TYR A 169 -16.46 7.63 0.47
C TYR A 169 -15.98 6.28 -0.06
N ASP A 170 -16.32 5.18 0.64
CA ASP A 170 -16.00 3.83 0.15
C ASP A 170 -16.89 3.46 -1.04
N TYR A 171 -16.35 2.74 -2.00
CA TYR A 171 -17.09 2.17 -3.13
C TYR A 171 -18.18 1.22 -2.66
N ASP A 172 -17.89 0.35 -1.69
CA ASP A 172 -18.85 -0.48 -0.95
C ASP A 172 -18.52 -0.47 0.56
N GLY A 173 -18.95 0.58 1.24
CA GLY A 173 -18.70 0.75 2.67
C GLY A 173 -19.29 -0.34 3.55
N LYS A 174 -20.38 -1.01 3.11
CA LYS A 174 -20.96 -2.14 3.85
C LYS A 174 -20.03 -3.37 3.76
N LYS A 175 -19.50 -3.63 2.58
CA LYS A 175 -18.51 -4.69 2.37
C LYS A 175 -17.25 -4.44 3.20
N ALA A 176 -16.69 -3.21 3.15
CA ALA A 176 -15.54 -2.81 3.96
C ALA A 176 -15.79 -3.06 5.46
N MET A 177 -16.95 -2.66 5.96
CA MET A 177 -17.33 -2.89 7.36
C MET A 177 -17.38 -4.37 7.73
N ASN A 178 -17.94 -5.23 6.87
CA ASN A 178 -18.02 -6.67 7.15
C ASN A 178 -16.63 -7.32 7.13
N LEU A 179 -15.82 -7.00 6.11
CA LEU A 179 -14.45 -7.51 5.98
C LEU A 179 -13.58 -7.13 7.19
N ARG A 180 -13.68 -5.88 7.69
CA ARG A 180 -12.97 -5.47 8.90
C ARG A 180 -13.32 -6.32 10.11
N GLN A 181 -14.59 -6.70 10.28
CA GLN A 181 -15.00 -7.57 11.37
C GLN A 181 -14.39 -8.98 11.24
N GLU A 182 -14.46 -9.56 10.03
CA GLU A 182 -13.90 -10.87 9.74
C GLU A 182 -12.38 -10.88 10.00
N TRP A 183 -11.64 -9.89 9.48
CA TRP A 183 -10.20 -9.78 9.70
C TRP A 183 -9.84 -9.57 11.17
N TRP A 184 -10.64 -8.75 11.89
CA TRP A 184 -10.39 -8.50 13.30
C TRP A 184 -10.59 -9.77 14.14
N GLU A 185 -11.65 -10.51 13.91
CA GLU A 185 -11.94 -11.78 14.58
C GLU A 185 -10.86 -12.83 14.27
N GLN A 186 -10.48 -12.97 13.01
CA GLN A 186 -9.42 -13.90 12.60
C GLN A 186 -8.07 -13.48 13.16
N GLY A 187 -7.71 -12.20 13.09
CA GLY A 187 -6.45 -11.69 13.60
C GLY A 187 -6.30 -11.86 15.12
N GLN A 188 -7.41 -11.76 15.88
CA GLN A 188 -7.40 -12.06 17.31
C GLN A 188 -7.14 -13.57 17.59
N GLN A 189 -7.67 -14.45 16.75
CA GLN A 189 -7.47 -15.90 16.90
C GLN A 189 -6.06 -16.35 16.48
N GLU A 190 -5.52 -15.72 15.45
CA GLU A 190 -4.24 -16.09 14.84
C GLU A 190 -3.07 -15.17 15.25
N HIS A 191 -3.31 -14.21 16.17
CA HIS A 191 -2.30 -13.27 16.70
C HIS A 191 -1.62 -12.41 15.63
N TRP A 192 -2.43 -11.76 14.75
CA TRP A 192 -1.89 -10.93 13.70
C TRP A 192 -1.35 -9.59 14.22
N THR A 193 -0.37 -9.04 13.51
CA THR A 193 0.00 -7.63 13.59
C THR A 193 -0.72 -6.86 12.50
N PHE A 194 -1.57 -5.89 12.89
CA PHE A 194 -2.30 -5.00 11.98
C PHE A 194 -1.54 -3.70 11.78
N LEU A 195 -1.46 -3.21 10.54
CA LEU A 195 -0.91 -1.92 10.17
C LEU A 195 -2.02 -0.97 9.74
N PHE A 196 -2.03 0.28 10.24
CA PHE A 196 -3.10 1.26 10.02
C PHE A 196 -2.57 2.52 9.33
N TYR A 197 -2.90 2.68 8.05
CA TYR A 197 -2.34 3.71 7.17
C TYR A 197 -2.71 5.14 7.58
N HIS A 198 -3.85 5.35 8.18
CA HIS A 198 -4.39 6.66 8.61
C HIS A 198 -4.59 6.79 10.12
N ASP A 199 -3.81 6.08 10.94
CA ASP A 199 -3.88 6.14 12.40
C ASP A 199 -2.51 6.39 13.04
N VAL A 200 -2.11 7.66 13.16
CA VAL A 200 -0.84 8.06 13.79
C VAL A 200 -0.77 7.70 15.28
N LYS A 201 -1.91 7.62 15.95
CA LYS A 201 -1.94 7.28 17.39
C LYS A 201 -1.71 5.79 17.62
N ASN A 202 -2.20 4.98 16.70
CA ASN A 202 -2.08 3.53 16.75
C ASN A 202 -1.64 3.05 15.36
N PRO A 203 -0.40 3.32 14.93
CA PRO A 203 0.05 2.94 13.60
C PRO A 203 0.04 1.43 13.37
N PHE A 204 0.19 0.66 14.41
CA PHE A 204 0.07 -0.79 14.39
C PHE A 204 -0.42 -1.34 15.73
N ILE A 205 -0.88 -2.58 15.72
CA ILE A 205 -1.18 -3.37 16.92
C ILE A 205 -0.83 -4.84 16.67
N SER A 206 -0.14 -5.46 17.62
CA SER A 206 0.06 -6.92 17.65
C SER A 206 -0.91 -7.53 18.65
N LEU A 207 -1.61 -8.61 18.27
CA LEU A 207 -2.68 -9.25 19.05
C LEU A 207 -2.22 -10.56 19.66
#